data_feecdf053f65ce0af8e578c97f218288
#
_entry.id   feecdf053f65ce0af8e578c97f218288
#
_cell.length_a   1.000
_cell.length_b   1.000
_cell.length_c   1.000
_cell.angle_alpha   90.00
_cell.angle_beta   90.00
_cell.angle_gamma   90.00
#
_symmetry.space_group_name_H-M   'P 1'
#
loop_
_entity.id
_entity.type
_entity.pdbx_description
1 polymer ?
#
loop_
_entity_poly.entity_id
_entity_poly.type
_entity_poly.pdbx_seq_one_letter_code
_entity_poly.pdbx_strand_id
1 'polypeptide(L)'
;MVPRGEPLEGFSLLETLETRIEELESQLAFQEDALEQLNAIVTRQQGQIDDLTVQVKYLRDQLLEAASGLQDVQSDPAQEEPPHY
;
A
#
# COMPACT_ATOMS: atom_id res chain seq x y z
N MET A 1 -31.12 -32.82 43.14
CA MET A 1 -31.07 -32.17 42.52
C MET A 1 -29.99 -31.87 41.68
N VAL A 2 -28.96 -32.46 41.85
CA VAL A 2 -27.87 -32.26 40.96
C VAL A 2 -28.20 -32.54 39.53
N PRO A 3 -28.93 -33.53 39.21
CA PRO A 3 -29.20 -33.78 37.81
C PRO A 3 -29.80 -32.62 37.08
N ARG A 4 -30.53 -31.79 37.84
CA ARG A 4 -31.09 -30.73 37.18
C ARG A 4 -30.10 -29.74 36.82
N GLY A 5 -29.09 -29.50 37.58
CA GLY A 5 -28.09 -28.55 37.31
C GLY A 5 -27.28 -28.91 36.09
N GLU A 6 -27.01 -30.16 35.91
CA GLU A 6 -26.17 -30.58 34.82
C GLU A 6 -26.71 -30.23 33.45
N PRO A 7 -27.94 -30.55 33.12
CA PRO A 7 -28.48 -30.20 31.83
C PRO A 7 -28.50 -28.69 31.65
N LEU A 8 -28.80 -27.97 32.70
CA LEU A 8 -28.84 -26.54 32.59
C LEU A 8 -27.46 -25.95 32.35
N GLU A 9 -26.47 -26.53 33.01
CA GLU A 9 -25.11 -26.06 32.82
C GLU A 9 -24.65 -26.34 31.40
N GLY A 10 -24.96 -27.54 30.88
CA GLY A 10 -24.59 -27.85 29.52
C GLY A 10 -25.27 -26.94 28.51
N PHE A 11 -26.55 -26.66 28.78
CA PHE A 11 -27.29 -25.81 27.90
C PHE A 11 -26.70 -24.40 27.94
N SER A 12 -26.35 -23.91 29.09
CA SER A 12 -25.77 -22.58 29.25
C SER A 12 -24.41 -22.52 28.57
N LEU A 13 -23.63 -23.58 28.67
CA LEU A 13 -22.34 -23.62 28.03
C LEU A 13 -22.47 -23.59 26.52
N LEU A 14 -23.43 -24.33 25.98
CA LEU A 14 -23.65 -24.30 24.55
C LEU A 14 -24.07 -22.94 24.07
N GLU A 15 -24.95 -22.28 24.83
CA GLU A 15 -25.38 -20.92 24.48
C GLU A 15 -24.21 -19.98 24.50
N THR A 16 -23.34 -20.12 25.48
CA THR A 16 -22.17 -19.26 25.56
C THR A 16 -21.25 -19.48 24.34
N LEU A 17 -21.05 -20.73 23.98
CA LEU A 17 -20.22 -21.06 22.84
C LEU A 17 -20.83 -20.54 21.55
N GLU A 18 -22.12 -20.66 21.41
CA GLU A 18 -22.81 -20.16 20.23
C GLU A 18 -22.66 -18.64 20.13
N THR A 19 -22.79 -17.96 21.26
CA THR A 19 -22.62 -16.52 21.26
C THR A 19 -21.22 -16.14 20.87
N ARG A 20 -20.24 -16.89 21.37
CA ARG A 20 -18.85 -16.62 21.02
C ARG A 20 -18.58 -16.85 19.55
N ILE A 21 -19.16 -17.90 19.01
CA ILE A 21 -19.01 -18.16 17.59
C ILE A 21 -19.64 -17.06 16.77
N GLU A 22 -20.79 -16.60 17.17
CA GLU A 22 -21.45 -15.51 16.44
C GLU A 22 -20.61 -14.24 16.48
N GLU A 23 -20.01 -13.97 17.64
CA GLU A 23 -19.16 -12.81 17.76
C GLU A 23 -17.93 -12.93 16.88
N LEU A 24 -17.33 -14.14 16.86
CA LEU A 24 -16.16 -14.36 16.04
C LEU A 24 -16.51 -14.27 14.56
N GLU A 25 -17.65 -14.78 14.19
CA GLU A 25 -18.09 -14.67 12.80
C GLU A 25 -18.29 -13.22 12.39
N SER A 26 -18.82 -12.44 13.32
CA SER A 26 -19.05 -11.04 13.08
C SER A 26 -17.72 -10.30 12.92
N GLN A 27 -16.76 -10.61 13.78
CA GLN A 27 -15.44 -10.00 13.72
C GLN A 27 -14.72 -10.42 12.45
N LEU A 28 -14.88 -11.66 12.06
CA LEU A 28 -14.25 -12.14 10.84
C LEU A 28 -14.81 -11.43 9.63
N ALA A 29 -16.12 -11.26 9.57
CA ALA A 29 -16.74 -10.55 8.47
C ALA A 29 -16.24 -9.10 8.40
N PHE A 30 -16.09 -8.47 9.55
CA PHE A 30 -15.59 -7.12 9.62
C PHE A 30 -14.15 -7.07 9.12
N GLN A 31 -13.33 -8.04 9.53
CA GLN A 31 -11.94 -8.08 9.12
C GLN A 31 -11.80 -8.34 7.63
N GLU A 32 -12.65 -9.20 7.09
CA GLU A 32 -12.62 -9.48 5.66
C GLU A 32 -12.96 -8.23 4.88
N ASP A 33 -13.93 -7.48 5.35
CA ASP A 33 -14.30 -6.24 4.69
C ASP A 33 -13.16 -5.23 4.77
N ALA A 34 -12.54 -5.14 5.94
CA ALA A 34 -11.41 -4.23 6.12
C ALA A 34 -10.25 -4.60 5.22
N LEU A 35 -9.98 -5.90 5.06
CA LEU A 35 -8.92 -6.34 4.18
C LEU A 35 -9.22 -6.00 2.73
N GLU A 36 -10.46 -6.12 2.34
CA GLU A 36 -10.86 -5.76 0.99
C GLU A 36 -10.60 -4.28 0.74
N GLN A 37 -10.96 -3.45 1.70
CA GLN A 37 -10.75 -2.02 1.58
C GLN A 37 -9.27 -1.68 1.56
N LEU A 38 -8.48 -2.35 2.39
CA LEU A 38 -7.04 -2.12 2.42
C LEU A 38 -6.40 -2.54 1.10
N ASN A 39 -6.86 -3.65 0.53
CA ASN A 39 -6.35 -4.09 -0.76
C ASN A 39 -6.63 -3.07 -1.84
N ALA A 40 -7.80 -2.46 -1.81
CA ALA A 40 -8.15 -1.44 -2.79
C ALA A 40 -7.25 -0.21 -2.62
N ILE A 41 -6.97 0.15 -1.37
CA ILE A 41 -6.11 1.29 -1.08
C ILE A 41 -4.68 1.00 -1.54
N VAL A 42 -4.19 -0.19 -1.25
CA VAL A 42 -2.82 -0.57 -1.64
C VAL A 42 -2.68 -0.55 -3.15
N THR A 43 -3.68 -1.08 -3.85
CA THR A 43 -3.64 -1.09 -5.31
C THR A 43 -3.60 0.33 -5.86
N ARG A 44 -4.42 1.22 -5.30
CA ARG A 44 -4.43 2.59 -5.75
C ARG A 44 -3.10 3.29 -5.46
N GLN A 45 -2.55 3.04 -4.28
CA GLN A 45 -1.28 3.64 -3.91
C GLN A 45 -0.15 3.12 -4.77
N GLN A 46 -0.22 1.85 -5.15
CA GLN A 46 0.80 1.30 -6.03
C GLN A 46 0.77 2.01 -7.38
N GLY A 47 -0.42 2.29 -7.88
CA GLY A 47 -0.56 3.06 -9.12
C GLY A 47 0.02 4.45 -8.99
N GLN A 48 -0.21 5.10 -7.84
CA GLN A 48 0.33 6.42 -7.59
C GLN A 48 1.86 6.38 -7.52
N ILE A 49 2.41 5.37 -6.91
CA ILE A 49 3.86 5.21 -6.83
C ILE A 49 4.44 5.02 -8.22
N ASP A 50 3.79 4.21 -9.04
CA ASP A 50 4.26 4.00 -10.40
C ASP A 50 4.24 5.30 -11.19
N ASP A 51 3.18 6.07 -11.05
CA ASP A 51 3.07 7.35 -11.74
C ASP A 51 4.16 8.31 -11.28
N LEU A 52 4.40 8.37 -9.98
CA LEU A 52 5.43 9.24 -9.44
C LEU A 52 6.82 8.81 -9.91
N THR A 53 7.04 7.51 -9.99
CA THR A 53 8.30 6.98 -10.44
C THR A 53 8.57 7.42 -11.88
N VAL A 54 7.56 7.37 -12.72
CA VAL A 54 7.69 7.81 -14.10
C VAL A 54 7.99 9.30 -14.16
N GLN A 55 7.29 10.09 -13.34
CA GLN A 55 7.49 11.52 -13.33
C GLN A 55 8.88 11.90 -12.84
N VAL A 56 9.35 11.23 -11.82
CA VAL A 56 10.68 11.49 -11.29
C VAL A 56 11.74 11.16 -12.35
N LYS A 57 11.55 10.05 -13.03
CA LYS A 57 12.47 9.65 -14.06
C LYS A 57 12.50 10.66 -15.18
N TYR A 58 11.36 11.16 -15.56
CA TYR A 58 11.26 12.16 -16.62
C TYR A 58 11.98 13.44 -16.19
N LEU A 59 11.76 13.88 -14.96
CA LEU A 59 12.39 15.08 -14.46
C LEU A 59 13.90 14.92 -14.35
N ARG A 60 14.34 13.74 -13.96
CA ARG A 60 15.76 13.49 -13.88
C ARG A 60 16.40 13.56 -15.26
N ASP A 61 15.74 12.98 -16.26
CA ASP A 61 16.25 13.02 -17.61
C ASP A 61 16.31 14.46 -18.12
N GLN A 62 15.30 15.23 -17.78
CA GLN A 62 15.28 16.64 -18.16
C GLN A 62 16.43 17.40 -17.52
N LEU A 63 16.70 17.12 -16.26
CA LEU A 63 17.79 17.78 -15.56
C LEU A 63 19.13 17.40 -16.16
N LEU A 64 19.32 16.14 -16.50
CA LEU A 64 20.56 15.69 -17.08
C LEU A 64 20.77 16.32 -18.45
N GLU A 65 19.71 16.45 -19.19
CA GLU A 65 19.79 17.09 -20.49
C GLU A 65 20.14 18.55 -20.37
N ALA A 66 19.53 19.24 -19.43
CA ALA A 66 19.82 20.65 -19.20
C ALA A 66 21.26 20.84 -18.74
N ALA A 67 21.72 19.97 -17.86
CA ALA A 67 23.09 20.07 -17.39
C ALA A 67 24.09 19.82 -18.53
N SER A 68 23.75 18.87 -19.38
CA SER A 68 24.60 18.57 -20.50
C SER A 68 24.64 19.74 -21.48
N GLY A 69 23.50 20.37 -21.73
CA GLY A 69 23.43 21.53 -22.56
C GLY A 69 24.21 22.68 -21.99
N LEU A 70 24.13 22.87 -20.69
CA LEU A 70 24.89 23.94 -20.07
C LEU A 70 26.38 23.67 -20.16
N GLN A 71 26.78 22.45 -19.97
CA GLN A 71 28.18 22.12 -20.08
C GLN A 71 28.66 22.35 -21.50
N ASP A 72 27.92 21.97 -22.49
CA ASP A 72 28.30 22.18 -23.86
C ASP A 72 28.45 23.65 -24.15
N VAL A 73 27.53 24.47 -23.67
CA VAL A 73 27.58 25.88 -23.88
C VAL A 73 28.82 26.48 -23.21
N GLN A 74 29.10 26.06 -22.02
CA GLN A 74 30.24 26.57 -21.30
C GLN A 74 31.52 26.12 -21.96
N SER A 75 31.59 24.93 -22.44
CA SER A 75 32.78 24.46 -23.05
C SER A 75 33.00 25.13 -24.34
N ASP A 76 32.00 25.37 -25.11
CA ASP A 76 32.12 25.98 -26.38
C ASP A 76 32.82 27.30 -26.37
N PRO A 77 32.37 28.25 -25.63
CA PRO A 77 32.99 29.55 -25.63
C PRO A 77 34.40 29.47 -25.14
N ALA A 78 34.63 28.65 -24.18
CA ALA A 78 35.94 28.63 -23.65
C ALA A 78 36.88 28.18 -24.69
N GLN A 79 36.48 27.32 -25.46
CA GLN A 79 37.40 26.80 -26.29
C GLN A 79 37.41 27.34 -27.49
N GLU A 80 36.56 27.80 -27.73
CA GLU A 80 36.55 28.31 -28.84
C GLU A 80 37.02 27.53 -29.74
N GLU A 81 37.23 26.85 -29.71
CA GLU A 81 37.65 26.06 -30.47
C GLU A 81 37.31 25.03 -30.46
N PRO A 82 37.06 24.59 -30.34
CA PRO A 82 36.90 23.50 -30.46
C PRO A 82 36.10 22.93 -30.67
N PRO A 83 35.71 22.65 -30.76
CA PRO A 83 34.91 22.07 -31.04
C PRO A 83 34.67 20.93 -30.78
N HIS A 84 34.69 20.63 -30.68
CA HIS A 84 34.66 19.52 -30.44
C HIS A 84 33.66 19.14 -29.85
N TYR A 85 33.15 19.03 -29.60
CA TYR A 85 32.20 18.52 -29.03
C TYR A 85 31.48 17.81 -29.79
#